data_69582ce97f0ab336361e1586d2565568
#
_entry.id   69582ce97f0ab336361e1586d2565568
#
_cell.length_a   1.000
_cell.length_b   1.000
_cell.length_c   1.000
_cell.angle_alpha   90.00
_cell.angle_beta   90.00
_cell.angle_gamma   90.00
#
_symmetry.space_group_name_H-M   'P 1'
#
loop_
_entity.id
_entity.type
_entity.pdbx_description
1 polymer ?
#
loop_
_entity_poly.entity_id
_entity_poly.type
_entity_poly.pdbx_seq_one_letter_code
_entity_poly.pdbx_strand_id
1 'polypeptide(L)'
;MESHSALALPRTVVLALWSQALGPQADEPVDPDGPGTALVRRAVAAVRLDDEPHTVEGDGTASTLTDLVARWTRSPFEVCAVLPAPGDPLGVPSVVSADATDAEECLLVQSPEGAWALVPEVTAFGSVYETGHLVTWRMTPVPTWRTQVLAAVGTLADAERDLRVALLTATEALASLDVARWREDAAETIASLRSTTPPDWPLPAARSESDARRVRVLAQAARLRAIVDLATADDGGAVNLWQADQRSTALREVDRAARRAMSAATARYAAGPDPSTLR
;
A
#
# COMPACT_ATOMS: atom_id res chain seq x y z
N MET A 1 -3.85 23.44 -9.07
CA MET A 1 -2.70 22.53 -8.90
C MET A 1 -2.80 22.01 -7.46
N GLU A 2 -3.65 21.00 -7.29
CA GLU A 2 -3.90 20.41 -5.95
C GLU A 2 -2.67 19.63 -5.54
N SER A 3 -2.11 20.04 -4.41
CA SER A 3 -1.03 19.31 -3.74
C SER A 3 -1.60 17.96 -3.29
N HIS A 4 -1.46 16.93 -4.11
CA HIS A 4 -1.56 15.58 -3.60
C HIS A 4 -0.58 15.51 -2.44
N SER A 5 -1.10 15.22 -1.26
CA SER A 5 -0.26 15.15 -0.06
C SER A 5 0.91 14.22 -0.35
N ALA A 6 2.14 14.70 -0.21
CA ALA A 6 3.36 13.92 -0.43
C ALA A 6 3.42 12.62 0.40
N LEU A 7 2.46 12.42 1.29
CA LEU A 7 2.31 11.28 2.17
C LEU A 7 1.00 10.49 1.90
N ALA A 8 0.43 10.57 0.69
CA ALA A 8 -0.73 9.75 0.33
C ALA A 8 -0.37 8.26 0.42
N LEU A 9 -1.29 7.45 0.97
CA LEU A 9 -1.15 6.00 0.95
C LEU A 9 -1.70 5.44 -0.37
N PRO A 10 -1.10 4.36 -0.90
CA PRO A 10 -1.68 3.60 -2.01
C PRO A 10 -3.11 3.14 -1.69
N ARG A 11 -3.98 3.12 -2.70
CA ARG A 11 -5.39 2.71 -2.54
C ARG A 11 -5.52 1.31 -1.97
N THR A 12 -4.68 0.40 -2.42
CA THR A 12 -4.66 -1.00 -1.94
C THR A 12 -4.29 -1.11 -0.46
N VAL A 13 -3.39 -0.24 0.03
CA VAL A 13 -3.01 -0.18 1.46
C VAL A 13 -4.21 0.25 2.31
N VAL A 14 -4.89 1.31 1.91
CA VAL A 14 -6.08 1.81 2.60
C VAL A 14 -7.18 0.75 2.59
N LEU A 15 -7.45 0.14 1.42
CA LEU A 15 -8.48 -0.89 1.28
C LEU A 15 -8.16 -2.13 2.13
N ALA A 16 -6.90 -2.58 2.17
CA ALA A 16 -6.48 -3.71 3.00
C ALA A 16 -6.76 -3.47 4.48
N LEU A 17 -6.42 -2.30 5.00
CA LEU A 17 -6.62 -1.96 6.42
C LEU A 17 -8.11 -1.85 6.77
N TRP A 18 -8.92 -1.25 5.92
CA TRP A 18 -10.37 -1.19 6.11
C TRP A 18 -11.02 -2.56 6.05
N SER A 19 -10.62 -3.41 5.07
CA SER A 19 -11.12 -4.78 4.96
C SER A 19 -10.85 -5.59 6.22
N GLN A 20 -9.67 -5.42 6.83
CA GLN A 20 -9.33 -6.06 8.12
C GLN A 20 -10.19 -5.56 9.28
N ALA A 21 -10.47 -4.25 9.30
CA ALA A 21 -11.27 -3.64 10.36
C ALA A 21 -12.76 -4.06 10.30
N LEU A 22 -13.26 -4.34 9.10
CA LEU A 22 -14.61 -4.85 8.88
C LEU A 22 -14.79 -6.25 9.51
N GLY A 23 -13.79 -7.12 9.39
CA GLY A 23 -13.85 -8.50 9.88
C GLY A 23 -14.96 -9.35 9.23
N PRO A 24 -15.02 -10.64 9.48
CA PRO A 24 -16.16 -11.45 9.10
C PRO A 24 -17.37 -11.15 9.99
N GLN A 25 -18.45 -10.70 9.38
CA GLN A 25 -19.78 -10.52 10.00
C GLN A 25 -20.67 -11.68 9.55
N ALA A 26 -20.30 -12.90 9.93
CA ALA A 26 -20.82 -14.13 9.33
C ALA A 26 -22.32 -14.38 9.52
N ASP A 27 -22.99 -13.74 10.49
CA ASP A 27 -24.35 -14.12 10.91
C ASP A 27 -25.38 -12.96 11.00
N GLU A 28 -25.01 -11.73 10.65
CA GLU A 28 -26.01 -10.65 10.65
C GLU A 28 -26.66 -10.51 9.25
N PRO A 29 -28.02 -10.45 9.19
CA PRO A 29 -28.70 -10.08 7.96
C PRO A 29 -28.18 -8.74 7.44
N VAL A 30 -27.95 -8.63 6.13
CA VAL A 30 -27.50 -7.37 5.51
C VAL A 30 -28.60 -6.33 5.68
N ASP A 31 -28.50 -5.54 6.72
CA ASP A 31 -29.34 -4.36 6.90
C ASP A 31 -28.73 -3.22 6.04
N PRO A 32 -29.49 -2.69 5.04
CA PRO A 32 -28.99 -1.61 4.16
C PRO A 32 -28.60 -0.36 4.94
N ASP A 33 -29.17 -0.13 6.11
CA ASP A 33 -28.90 1.02 6.98
C ASP A 33 -28.13 0.63 8.26
N GLY A 34 -27.76 -0.64 8.38
CA GLY A 34 -27.05 -1.17 9.53
C GLY A 34 -25.60 -0.68 9.66
N PRO A 35 -25.00 -0.84 10.86
CA PRO A 35 -23.64 -0.39 11.13
C PRO A 35 -22.60 -1.06 10.23
N GLY A 36 -22.81 -2.31 9.81
CA GLY A 36 -21.94 -3.02 8.88
C GLY A 36 -21.89 -2.38 7.50
N THR A 37 -23.05 -2.04 6.95
CA THR A 37 -23.17 -1.35 5.66
C THR A 37 -22.56 0.07 5.72
N ALA A 38 -22.74 0.77 6.84
CA ALA A 38 -22.12 2.08 7.05
C ALA A 38 -20.58 1.98 7.08
N LEU A 39 -20.02 0.93 7.68
CA LEU A 39 -18.58 0.69 7.69
C LEU A 39 -18.04 0.36 6.30
N VAL A 40 -18.74 -0.46 5.50
CA VAL A 40 -18.39 -0.72 4.11
C VAL A 40 -18.36 0.56 3.28
N ARG A 41 -19.38 1.40 3.40
CA ARG A 41 -19.43 2.72 2.73
C ARG A 41 -18.25 3.61 3.15
N ARG A 42 -17.90 3.64 4.44
CA ARG A 42 -16.73 4.40 4.92
C ARG A 42 -15.41 3.84 4.38
N ALA A 43 -15.26 2.53 4.30
CA ALA A 43 -14.10 1.88 3.72
C ALA A 43 -13.90 2.28 2.25
N VAL A 44 -14.96 2.23 1.46
CA VAL A 44 -14.93 2.63 0.04
C VAL A 44 -14.67 4.13 -0.11
N ALA A 45 -15.31 4.97 0.72
CA ALA A 45 -15.04 6.41 0.70
C ALA A 45 -13.60 6.76 1.06
N ALA A 46 -12.98 6.02 2.00
CA ALA A 46 -11.60 6.22 2.40
C ALA A 46 -10.57 5.90 1.31
N VAL A 47 -10.93 5.02 0.36
CA VAL A 47 -10.07 4.62 -0.76
C VAL A 47 -10.12 5.64 -1.90
N ARG A 48 -11.20 6.42 -1.99
CA ARG A 48 -11.36 7.43 -3.02
C ARG A 48 -10.45 8.62 -2.74
N LEU A 49 -9.79 9.06 -3.80
CA LEU A 49 -9.18 10.39 -3.84
C LEU A 49 -10.19 11.26 -4.59
N ASP A 50 -10.78 12.24 -3.92
CA ASP A 50 -11.90 13.04 -4.44
C ASP A 50 -13.17 12.22 -4.74
N ASP A 51 -14.03 12.69 -5.62
CA ASP A 51 -15.29 12.04 -6.02
C ASP A 51 -15.10 11.02 -7.17
N GLU A 52 -13.92 10.41 -7.29
CA GLU A 52 -13.66 9.46 -8.36
C GLU A 52 -14.55 8.20 -8.26
N PRO A 53 -15.20 7.78 -9.36
CA PRO A 53 -15.98 6.54 -9.37
C PRO A 53 -15.07 5.32 -9.38
N HIS A 54 -15.45 4.29 -8.62
CA HIS A 54 -14.74 3.02 -8.55
C HIS A 54 -15.61 1.89 -9.09
N THR A 55 -15.12 1.19 -10.11
CA THR A 55 -15.73 0.00 -10.71
C THR A 55 -14.88 -1.24 -10.47
N VAL A 56 -15.48 -2.41 -10.58
CA VAL A 56 -14.77 -3.71 -10.48
C VAL A 56 -15.04 -4.51 -11.75
N GLU A 57 -13.98 -5.00 -12.36
CA GLU A 57 -14.02 -5.87 -13.52
C GLU A 57 -13.33 -7.20 -13.25
N GLY A 58 -13.89 -8.31 -13.78
CA GLY A 58 -13.20 -9.61 -13.83
C GLY A 58 -13.85 -10.77 -13.10
N ASP A 59 -14.88 -10.57 -12.24
CA ASP A 59 -15.54 -11.68 -11.55
C ASP A 59 -17.00 -11.95 -11.99
N GLY A 60 -17.55 -11.08 -12.82
CA GLY A 60 -18.89 -11.21 -13.38
C GLY A 60 -20.05 -11.00 -12.39
N THR A 61 -19.79 -10.82 -11.10
CA THR A 61 -20.80 -10.74 -10.04
C THR A 61 -20.78 -9.42 -9.24
N ALA A 62 -19.64 -8.76 -9.13
CA ALA A 62 -19.53 -7.47 -8.46
C ALA A 62 -19.35 -6.35 -9.50
N SER A 63 -20.23 -5.36 -9.46
CA SER A 63 -20.17 -4.20 -10.34
C SER A 63 -19.54 -2.98 -9.68
N THR A 64 -19.48 -2.95 -8.35
CA THR A 64 -18.93 -1.85 -7.57
C THR A 64 -17.94 -2.34 -6.51
N LEU A 65 -17.02 -1.46 -6.09
CA LEU A 65 -16.11 -1.77 -4.98
C LEU A 65 -16.88 -2.01 -3.67
N THR A 66 -18.03 -1.37 -3.50
CA THR A 66 -18.91 -1.57 -2.33
C THR A 66 -19.43 -3.02 -2.27
N ASP A 67 -19.92 -3.55 -3.40
CA ASP A 67 -20.43 -4.92 -3.47
C ASP A 67 -19.34 -5.93 -3.19
N LEU A 68 -18.14 -5.69 -3.73
CA LEU A 68 -16.98 -6.55 -3.52
C LEU A 68 -16.56 -6.59 -2.05
N VAL A 69 -16.40 -5.44 -1.41
CA VAL A 69 -16.03 -5.34 0.01
C VAL A 69 -17.11 -5.98 0.90
N ALA A 70 -18.38 -5.74 0.62
CA ALA A 70 -19.48 -6.35 1.34
C ALA A 70 -19.48 -7.88 1.22
N ARG A 71 -19.07 -8.44 0.07
CA ARG A 71 -18.93 -9.89 -0.11
C ARG A 71 -17.81 -10.45 0.77
N TRP A 72 -16.66 -9.79 0.87
CA TRP A 72 -15.56 -10.26 1.69
C TRP A 72 -15.90 -10.31 3.19
N THR A 73 -16.83 -9.47 3.67
CA THR A 73 -17.21 -9.50 5.08
C THR A 73 -18.04 -10.71 5.49
N ARG A 74 -18.47 -11.54 4.53
CA ARG A 74 -19.33 -12.72 4.79
C ARG A 74 -18.56 -13.97 5.20
N SER A 75 -17.27 -14.04 4.94
CA SER A 75 -16.44 -15.20 5.29
C SER A 75 -15.05 -14.76 5.71
N PRO A 76 -14.34 -15.58 6.50
CA PRO A 76 -12.94 -15.29 6.85
C PRO A 76 -12.08 -15.14 5.58
N PHE A 77 -11.22 -14.16 5.55
CA PHE A 77 -10.31 -13.94 4.44
C PHE A 77 -8.93 -13.47 4.92
N GLU A 78 -7.94 -13.71 4.07
CA GLU A 78 -6.59 -13.17 4.17
C GLU A 78 -6.43 -12.02 3.19
N VAL A 79 -5.67 -11.02 3.55
CA VAL A 79 -5.43 -9.85 2.69
C VAL A 79 -4.02 -9.30 2.87
N CYS A 80 -3.43 -8.85 1.77
CA CYS A 80 -2.16 -8.13 1.77
C CYS A 80 -2.13 -7.15 0.59
N ALA A 81 -1.83 -5.88 0.85
CA ALA A 81 -1.45 -4.97 -0.22
C ALA A 81 0.04 -5.18 -0.52
N VAL A 82 0.37 -5.37 -1.78
CA VAL A 82 1.74 -5.54 -2.25
C VAL A 82 2.07 -4.39 -3.19
N LEU A 83 3.25 -3.80 -3.01
CA LEU A 83 3.70 -2.62 -3.76
C LEU A 83 4.90 -3.00 -4.64
N PRO A 84 4.66 -3.66 -5.79
CA PRO A 84 5.73 -4.06 -6.70
C PRO A 84 6.39 -2.85 -7.36
N ALA A 85 7.60 -3.06 -7.86
CA ALA A 85 8.30 -2.12 -8.72
C ALA A 85 9.10 -2.89 -9.78
N PRO A 86 9.58 -2.24 -10.84
CA PRO A 86 10.41 -2.89 -11.85
C PRO A 86 11.60 -3.62 -11.22
N GLY A 87 11.71 -4.94 -11.48
CA GLY A 87 12.73 -5.81 -10.91
C GLY A 87 12.50 -6.30 -9.47
N ASP A 88 11.42 -5.88 -8.82
CA ASP A 88 11.06 -6.28 -7.45
C ASP A 88 9.54 -6.53 -7.30
N PRO A 89 9.03 -7.68 -7.72
CA PRO A 89 7.59 -7.98 -7.74
C PRO A 89 6.98 -8.22 -6.35
N LEU A 90 7.75 -8.27 -5.27
CA LEU A 90 7.31 -8.49 -3.88
C LEU A 90 6.34 -9.67 -3.67
N GLY A 91 6.46 -10.72 -4.49
CA GLY A 91 5.60 -11.90 -4.37
C GLY A 91 4.24 -11.76 -5.05
N VAL A 92 4.03 -10.78 -5.91
CA VAL A 92 2.85 -10.71 -6.78
C VAL A 92 2.82 -11.92 -7.71
N PRO A 93 1.68 -12.62 -7.85
CA PRO A 93 1.54 -13.73 -8.79
C PRO A 93 1.86 -13.31 -10.23
N SER A 94 2.59 -14.18 -10.97
CA SER A 94 3.11 -13.86 -12.31
C SER A 94 2.04 -13.45 -13.31
N VAL A 95 0.82 -13.97 -13.17
CA VAL A 95 -0.31 -13.70 -14.07
C VAL A 95 -0.75 -12.23 -14.07
N VAL A 96 -0.48 -11.49 -12.99
CA VAL A 96 -0.82 -10.06 -12.84
C VAL A 96 0.43 -9.18 -12.61
N SER A 97 1.63 -9.76 -12.70
CA SER A 97 2.86 -9.05 -12.29
C SER A 97 3.16 -7.81 -13.15
N ALA A 98 2.86 -7.84 -14.44
CA ALA A 98 3.04 -6.69 -15.31
C ALA A 98 2.07 -5.56 -14.91
N ASP A 99 0.77 -5.82 -14.88
CA ASP A 99 -0.26 -4.82 -14.55
C ASP A 99 -0.05 -4.25 -13.15
N ALA A 100 0.31 -5.11 -12.17
CA ALA A 100 0.59 -4.69 -10.80
C ALA A 100 1.84 -3.81 -10.70
N THR A 101 2.87 -4.08 -11.51
CA THR A 101 4.09 -3.26 -11.57
C THR A 101 3.81 -1.91 -12.22
N ASP A 102 3.00 -1.88 -13.26
CA ASP A 102 2.61 -0.64 -13.94
C ASP A 102 1.71 0.25 -13.04
N ALA A 103 0.85 -0.38 -12.24
CA ALA A 103 0.04 0.31 -11.24
C ALA A 103 0.79 0.63 -9.94
N GLU A 104 1.99 0.07 -9.72
CA GLU A 104 2.79 0.14 -8.49
C GLU A 104 2.08 -0.40 -7.22
N GLU A 105 0.92 -1.01 -7.37
CA GLU A 105 0.13 -1.54 -6.27
C GLU A 105 -0.75 -2.72 -6.69
N CYS A 106 -0.96 -3.67 -5.78
CA CYS A 106 -1.84 -4.81 -5.96
C CYS A 106 -2.41 -5.24 -4.61
N LEU A 107 -3.71 -5.51 -4.54
CA LEU A 107 -4.34 -6.11 -3.38
C LEU A 107 -4.54 -7.59 -3.62
N LEU A 108 -3.96 -8.42 -2.77
CA LEU A 108 -4.15 -9.87 -2.76
C LEU A 108 -5.16 -10.24 -1.70
N VAL A 109 -6.16 -11.01 -2.10
CA VAL A 109 -7.23 -11.50 -1.21
C VAL A 109 -7.36 -13.00 -1.39
N GLN A 110 -7.54 -13.73 -0.29
CA GLN A 110 -7.78 -15.16 -0.30
C GLN A 110 -8.87 -15.51 0.71
N SER A 111 -9.87 -16.27 0.27
CA SER A 111 -10.95 -16.80 1.10
C SER A 111 -11.13 -18.30 0.80
N PRO A 112 -12.03 -19.00 1.51
CA PRO A 112 -12.39 -20.38 1.14
C PRO A 112 -12.91 -20.54 -0.30
N GLU A 113 -13.43 -19.47 -0.91
CA GLU A 113 -13.95 -19.47 -2.27
C GLU A 113 -12.86 -19.38 -3.34
N GLY A 114 -11.64 -18.93 -2.97
CA GLY A 114 -10.53 -18.80 -3.89
C GLY A 114 -9.55 -17.69 -3.50
N ALA A 115 -8.63 -17.41 -4.41
CA ALA A 115 -7.66 -16.32 -4.28
C ALA A 115 -7.72 -15.39 -5.50
N TRP A 116 -7.62 -14.11 -5.24
CA TRP A 116 -7.70 -13.06 -6.25
C TRP A 116 -6.64 -12.00 -6.05
N ALA A 117 -6.23 -11.40 -7.16
CA ALA A 117 -5.46 -10.17 -7.20
C ALA A 117 -6.35 -9.05 -7.75
N LEU A 118 -6.32 -7.89 -7.09
CA LEU A 118 -6.98 -6.68 -7.54
C LEU A 118 -5.92 -5.62 -7.84
N VAL A 119 -5.91 -5.16 -9.08
CA VAL A 119 -5.00 -4.09 -9.54
C VAL A 119 -5.86 -2.88 -9.91
N PRO A 120 -5.64 -1.69 -9.29
CA PRO A 120 -6.37 -0.49 -9.65
C PRO A 120 -5.77 0.13 -10.91
N GLU A 121 -6.58 0.28 -11.95
CA GLU A 121 -6.24 1.04 -13.14
C GLU A 121 -6.91 2.40 -13.06
N VAL A 122 -6.10 3.47 -13.09
CA VAL A 122 -6.58 4.85 -13.02
C VAL A 122 -6.59 5.45 -14.40
N THR A 123 -7.78 5.81 -14.90
CA THR A 123 -7.95 6.46 -16.18
C THR A 123 -8.37 7.91 -15.99
N ALA A 124 -7.56 8.84 -16.49
CA ALA A 124 -7.91 10.26 -16.51
C ALA A 124 -8.87 10.56 -17.65
N PHE A 125 -9.86 11.40 -17.38
CA PHE A 125 -10.81 11.90 -18.40
C PHE A 125 -11.10 13.38 -18.19
N GLY A 126 -11.74 14.00 -19.19
CA GLY A 126 -12.07 15.41 -19.15
C GLY A 126 -11.07 16.29 -19.91
N SER A 127 -10.98 17.56 -19.54
CA SER A 127 -10.10 18.54 -20.17
C SER A 127 -8.92 18.88 -19.26
N VAL A 128 -7.89 19.55 -19.77
CA VAL A 128 -6.76 20.06 -19.00
C VAL A 128 -7.16 21.06 -17.90
N TYR A 129 -8.37 21.60 -17.96
CA TYR A 129 -8.91 22.54 -16.96
C TYR A 129 -9.77 21.85 -15.89
N GLU A 130 -10.29 20.64 -16.22
CA GLU A 130 -11.17 19.88 -15.35
C GLU A 130 -10.89 18.39 -15.61
N THR A 131 -9.89 17.86 -14.93
CA THR A 131 -9.48 16.47 -15.05
C THR A 131 -10.16 15.66 -13.96
N GLY A 132 -10.97 14.68 -14.36
CA GLY A 132 -11.52 13.65 -13.48
C GLY A 132 -10.74 12.34 -13.60
N HIS A 133 -10.94 11.45 -12.66
CA HIS A 133 -10.35 10.12 -12.68
C HIS A 133 -11.41 9.05 -12.48
N LEU A 134 -11.26 7.94 -13.18
CA LEU A 134 -12.02 6.69 -13.00
C LEU A 134 -11.05 5.62 -12.54
N VAL A 135 -11.41 4.88 -11.50
CA VAL A 135 -10.62 3.74 -11.02
C VAL A 135 -11.34 2.45 -11.34
N THR A 136 -10.71 1.63 -12.17
CA THR A 136 -11.18 0.28 -12.48
C THR A 136 -10.33 -0.74 -11.73
N TRP A 137 -10.93 -1.46 -10.80
CA TRP A 137 -10.28 -2.56 -10.09
C TRP A 137 -10.35 -3.83 -10.94
N ARG A 138 -9.23 -4.20 -11.56
CA ARG A 138 -9.14 -5.46 -12.31
C ARG A 138 -8.93 -6.60 -11.34
N MET A 139 -9.95 -7.45 -11.23
CA MET A 139 -9.94 -8.62 -10.36
C MET A 139 -9.63 -9.88 -11.18
N THR A 140 -8.50 -10.51 -10.86
CA THR A 140 -8.01 -11.70 -11.56
C THR A 140 -7.86 -12.85 -10.58
N PRO A 141 -8.41 -14.06 -10.89
CA PRO A 141 -8.14 -15.26 -10.11
C PRO A 141 -6.65 -15.61 -10.14
N VAL A 142 -6.10 -15.94 -8.98
CA VAL A 142 -4.67 -16.28 -8.84
C VAL A 142 -4.49 -17.53 -8.00
N PRO A 143 -3.34 -18.23 -8.08
CA PRO A 143 -3.00 -19.29 -7.14
C PRO A 143 -2.91 -18.76 -5.70
N THR A 144 -2.90 -19.66 -4.72
CA THR A 144 -2.64 -19.31 -3.31
C THR A 144 -1.30 -18.57 -3.19
N TRP A 145 -1.33 -17.37 -2.64
CA TRP A 145 -0.21 -16.43 -2.68
C TRP A 145 0.53 -16.28 -1.34
N ARG A 146 -0.07 -16.73 -0.23
CA ARG A 146 0.43 -16.50 1.13
C ARG A 146 1.91 -16.81 1.30
N THR A 147 2.35 -18.00 0.90
CA THR A 147 3.74 -18.43 1.07
C THR A 147 4.71 -17.56 0.28
N GLN A 148 4.35 -17.22 -0.94
CA GLN A 148 5.17 -16.39 -1.83
C GLN A 148 5.31 -14.97 -1.29
N VAL A 149 4.20 -14.37 -0.84
CA VAL A 149 4.20 -13.02 -0.26
C VAL A 149 4.95 -13.00 1.05
N LEU A 150 4.73 -13.99 1.94
CA LEU A 150 5.45 -14.05 3.22
C LEU A 150 6.97 -14.20 3.02
N ALA A 151 7.40 -14.96 2.03
CA ALA A 151 8.81 -15.09 1.70
C ALA A 151 9.42 -13.79 1.15
N ALA A 152 8.65 -13.01 0.36
CA ALA A 152 9.11 -11.77 -0.26
C ALA A 152 9.04 -10.56 0.67
N VAL A 153 7.98 -10.46 1.48
CA VAL A 153 7.67 -9.31 2.33
C VAL A 153 8.21 -9.49 3.76
N GLY A 154 8.18 -10.72 4.28
CA GLY A 154 8.54 -11.01 5.66
C GLY A 154 7.46 -10.61 6.68
N THR A 155 7.85 -10.54 7.95
CA THR A 155 6.99 -10.08 9.05
C THR A 155 7.09 -8.57 9.25
N LEU A 156 6.12 -7.98 9.96
CA LEU A 156 6.18 -6.57 10.35
C LEU A 156 7.46 -6.23 11.14
N ALA A 157 7.94 -7.16 12.00
CA ALA A 157 9.14 -6.95 12.77
C ALA A 157 10.42 -6.97 11.91
N ASP A 158 10.45 -7.83 10.88
CA ASP A 158 11.55 -7.87 9.91
C ASP A 158 11.56 -6.58 9.08
N ALA A 159 10.40 -6.19 8.58
CA ALA A 159 10.24 -4.96 7.80
C ALA A 159 10.67 -3.70 8.58
N GLU A 160 10.32 -3.59 9.87
CA GLU A 160 10.79 -2.49 10.72
C GLU A 160 12.31 -2.48 10.91
N ARG A 161 12.93 -3.65 10.96
CA ARG A 161 14.39 -3.78 11.08
C ARG A 161 15.07 -3.34 9.78
N ASP A 162 14.56 -3.83 8.65
CA ASP A 162 15.09 -3.53 7.33
C ASP A 162 14.96 -2.03 7.01
N LEU A 163 13.84 -1.40 7.38
CA LEU A 163 13.60 0.04 7.25
C LEU A 163 14.65 0.86 8.00
N ARG A 164 15.00 0.46 9.24
CA ARG A 164 16.03 1.15 10.03
C ARG A 164 17.42 0.99 9.41
N VAL A 165 17.75 -0.21 8.94
CA VAL A 165 19.03 -0.48 8.28
C VAL A 165 19.15 0.31 6.99
N ALA A 166 18.13 0.28 6.13
CA ALA A 166 18.10 1.00 4.88
C ALA A 166 18.27 2.52 5.08
N LEU A 167 17.62 3.09 6.09
CA LEU A 167 17.75 4.50 6.43
C LEU A 167 19.18 4.86 6.87
N LEU A 168 19.82 4.04 7.71
CA LEU A 168 21.21 4.26 8.11
C LEU A 168 22.14 4.21 6.91
N THR A 169 22.04 3.18 6.08
CA THR A 169 22.87 3.01 4.88
C THR A 169 22.69 4.19 3.92
N ALA A 170 21.45 4.63 3.68
CA ALA A 170 21.18 5.77 2.83
C ALA A 170 21.76 7.08 3.41
N THR A 171 21.64 7.27 4.71
CA THR A 171 22.17 8.45 5.40
C THR A 171 23.70 8.51 5.28
N GLU A 172 24.39 7.39 5.49
CA GLU A 172 25.85 7.29 5.34
C GLU A 172 26.29 7.52 3.89
N ALA A 173 25.61 6.90 2.93
CA ALA A 173 25.90 7.09 1.51
C ALA A 173 25.71 8.56 1.09
N LEU A 174 24.61 9.20 1.49
CA LEU A 174 24.32 10.60 1.17
C LEU A 174 25.29 11.56 1.89
N ALA A 175 25.64 11.28 3.14
CA ALA A 175 26.62 12.09 3.87
C ALA A 175 28.02 12.06 3.25
N SER A 176 28.44 10.89 2.72
CA SER A 176 29.76 10.71 2.08
C SER A 176 29.86 11.41 0.73
N LEU A 177 28.74 11.74 0.09
CA LEU A 177 28.70 12.33 -1.25
C LEU A 177 28.70 13.87 -1.26
N ASP A 178 28.75 14.53 -0.08
CA ASP A 178 28.69 16.00 0.06
C ASP A 178 27.59 16.67 -0.79
N VAL A 179 26.41 16.03 -0.83
CA VAL A 179 25.25 16.49 -1.61
C VAL A 179 24.59 17.68 -0.89
N ALA A 180 25.36 18.75 -0.75
CA ALA A 180 24.92 19.94 -0.07
C ALA A 180 24.36 20.96 -1.07
N ARG A 181 23.21 20.72 -1.62
CA ARG A 181 22.31 21.80 -2.10
C ARG A 181 20.94 21.22 -2.44
N TRP A 182 20.17 20.90 -1.41
CA TRP A 182 18.73 20.76 -1.57
C TRP A 182 18.18 22.13 -2.00
N ARG A 183 17.29 22.12 -2.97
CA ARG A 183 16.56 23.33 -3.36
C ARG A 183 15.77 23.85 -2.15
N GLU A 184 15.57 25.15 -2.07
CA GLU A 184 14.92 25.82 -0.93
C GLU A 184 13.48 25.29 -0.71
N ASP A 185 12.77 24.99 -1.81
CA ASP A 185 11.45 24.34 -1.84
C ASP A 185 11.46 22.89 -1.32
N ALA A 186 12.54 22.14 -1.57
CA ALA A 186 12.72 20.79 -1.04
C ALA A 186 12.99 20.78 0.48
N ALA A 187 13.66 21.79 1.00
CA ALA A 187 13.98 21.90 2.43
C ALA A 187 12.72 21.99 3.30
N GLU A 188 11.69 22.72 2.87
CA GLU A 188 10.42 22.81 3.58
C GLU A 188 9.67 21.49 3.57
N THR A 189 9.62 20.81 2.43
CA THR A 189 9.03 19.47 2.30
C THR A 189 9.74 18.47 3.21
N ILE A 190 11.08 18.44 3.21
CA ILE A 190 11.87 17.58 4.10
C ILE A 190 11.62 17.91 5.57
N ALA A 191 11.49 19.18 5.93
CA ALA A 191 11.17 19.58 7.30
C ALA A 191 9.80 19.05 7.74
N SER A 192 8.80 19.09 6.86
CA SER A 192 7.46 18.52 7.11
C SER A 192 7.52 16.99 7.29
N LEU A 193 8.41 16.30 6.57
CA LEU A 193 8.61 14.86 6.66
C LEU A 193 9.31 14.41 7.95
N ARG A 194 9.93 15.33 8.71
CA ARG A 194 10.53 15.04 10.03
C ARG A 194 9.52 14.89 11.15
N SER A 195 8.26 15.26 10.94
CA SER A 195 7.21 15.06 11.94
C SER A 195 7.12 13.60 12.36
N THR A 196 7.05 13.32 13.66
CA THR A 196 6.85 11.97 14.19
C THR A 196 5.37 11.56 14.25
N THR A 197 4.46 12.54 14.14
CA THR A 197 3.02 12.29 14.17
C THR A 197 2.57 11.67 12.85
N PRO A 198 1.83 10.54 12.87
CA PRO A 198 1.22 10.00 11.66
C PRO A 198 0.31 11.06 11.00
N PRO A 199 0.28 11.12 9.67
CA PRO A 199 -0.68 11.96 8.96
C PRO A 199 -2.13 11.58 9.31
N ASP A 200 -3.05 12.51 9.13
CA ASP A 200 -4.48 12.25 9.30
C ASP A 200 -5.03 11.51 8.06
N TRP A 201 -4.68 10.24 7.97
CA TRP A 201 -5.18 9.38 6.92
C TRP A 201 -6.58 8.87 7.22
N PRO A 202 -7.41 8.63 6.21
CA PRO A 202 -8.74 8.07 6.40
C PRO A 202 -8.68 6.58 6.73
N LEU A 203 -7.95 6.20 7.78
CA LEU A 203 -7.78 4.82 8.22
C LEU A 203 -8.81 4.44 9.30
N PRO A 204 -9.09 3.13 9.47
CA PRO A 204 -9.88 2.68 10.60
C PRO A 204 -9.19 3.01 11.92
N ALA A 205 -9.98 3.31 12.95
CA ALA A 205 -9.42 3.55 14.28
C ALA A 205 -8.65 2.33 14.78
N ALA A 206 -7.46 2.55 15.33
CA ALA A 206 -6.67 1.49 15.95
C ALA A 206 -7.41 0.91 17.17
N ARG A 207 -7.63 -0.41 17.17
CA ARG A 207 -8.33 -1.13 18.24
C ARG A 207 -7.37 -1.88 19.15
N SER A 208 -6.10 -1.97 18.76
CA SER A 208 -5.05 -2.69 19.47
C SER A 208 -3.70 -1.97 19.34
N GLU A 209 -2.76 -2.32 20.21
CA GLU A 209 -1.37 -1.86 20.07
C GLU A 209 -0.72 -2.35 18.76
N SER A 210 -1.16 -3.51 18.27
CA SER A 210 -0.71 -4.01 16.96
C SER A 210 -1.16 -3.10 15.82
N ASP A 211 -2.40 -2.58 15.86
CA ASP A 211 -2.89 -1.65 14.83
C ASP A 211 -2.14 -0.32 14.91
N ALA A 212 -1.93 0.20 16.12
CA ALA A 212 -1.14 1.41 16.32
C ALA A 212 0.30 1.26 15.81
N ARG A 213 0.92 0.09 16.02
CA ARG A 213 2.24 -0.25 15.50
C ARG A 213 2.26 -0.24 13.96
N ARG A 214 1.26 -0.85 13.31
CA ARG A 214 1.11 -0.85 11.85
C ARG A 214 1.03 0.57 11.29
N VAL A 215 0.22 1.44 11.91
CA VAL A 215 0.09 2.85 11.49
C VAL A 215 1.43 3.59 11.63
N ARG A 216 2.20 3.36 12.71
CA ARG A 216 3.53 3.96 12.87
C ARG A 216 4.50 3.51 11.77
N VAL A 217 4.51 2.22 11.44
CA VAL A 217 5.34 1.67 10.35
C VAL A 217 4.96 2.27 9.01
N LEU A 218 3.66 2.35 8.71
CA LEU A 218 3.16 2.99 7.49
C LEU A 218 3.58 4.45 7.41
N ALA A 219 3.47 5.21 8.51
CA ALA A 219 3.88 6.61 8.53
C ALA A 219 5.38 6.78 8.25
N GLN A 220 6.21 5.92 8.81
CA GLN A 220 7.65 5.94 8.56
C GLN A 220 7.97 5.56 7.10
N ALA A 221 7.35 4.51 6.59
CA ALA A 221 7.55 4.05 5.22
C ALA A 221 7.08 5.08 4.18
N ALA A 222 5.91 5.70 4.39
CA ALA A 222 5.39 6.76 3.51
C ALA A 222 6.34 7.96 3.45
N ARG A 223 6.89 8.39 4.59
CA ARG A 223 7.87 9.46 4.63
C ARG A 223 9.15 9.13 3.86
N LEU A 224 9.64 7.89 4.02
CA LEU A 224 10.84 7.46 3.31
C LEU A 224 10.61 7.40 1.80
N ARG A 225 9.45 6.91 1.32
CA ARG A 225 9.10 6.98 -0.09
C ARG A 225 9.03 8.42 -0.59
N ALA A 226 8.36 9.31 0.11
CA ALA A 226 8.29 10.71 -0.26
C ALA A 226 9.67 11.39 -0.33
N ILE A 227 10.61 11.01 0.56
CA ILE A 227 12.00 11.48 0.49
C ILE A 227 12.70 10.92 -0.74
N VAL A 228 12.49 9.64 -1.07
CA VAL A 228 13.06 9.02 -2.27
C VAL A 228 12.52 9.70 -3.52
N ASP A 229 11.21 9.90 -3.63
CA ASP A 229 10.57 10.57 -4.76
C ASP A 229 11.12 11.99 -4.95
N LEU A 230 11.23 12.75 -3.87
CA LEU A 230 11.82 14.09 -3.90
C LEU A 230 13.29 14.06 -4.33
N ALA A 231 14.05 13.08 -3.83
CA ALA A 231 15.48 12.95 -4.14
C ALA A 231 15.73 12.45 -5.57
N THR A 232 14.78 11.71 -6.17
CA THR A 232 14.87 11.24 -7.56
C THR A 232 14.33 12.23 -8.58
N ALA A 233 13.45 13.13 -8.18
CA ALA A 233 12.91 14.20 -9.04
C ALA A 233 13.99 15.24 -9.44
N ASP A 234 15.10 15.30 -8.73
CA ASP A 234 16.23 16.18 -9.02
C ASP A 234 17.50 15.35 -9.31
N ASP A 235 18.19 15.62 -10.41
CA ASP A 235 19.48 14.99 -10.77
C ASP A 235 20.61 15.27 -9.75
N GLY A 236 20.32 16.14 -8.76
CA GLY A 236 21.02 16.31 -7.49
C GLY A 236 22.48 16.69 -7.57
N GLY A 237 22.90 17.37 -8.64
CA GLY A 237 24.26 17.93 -8.72
C GLY A 237 25.39 16.88 -8.60
N ALA A 238 25.12 15.63 -8.94
CA ALA A 238 26.18 14.60 -8.97
C ALA A 238 27.30 15.03 -9.91
N VAL A 239 28.53 15.15 -9.38
CA VAL A 239 29.68 15.64 -10.12
C VAL A 239 30.22 14.60 -11.12
N ASN A 240 29.84 13.31 -10.92
CA ASN A 240 30.25 12.22 -11.81
C ASN A 240 29.27 11.03 -11.78
N LEU A 241 29.35 10.16 -12.80
CA LEU A 241 28.48 9.00 -12.96
C LEU A 241 28.54 7.99 -11.80
N TRP A 242 29.68 7.85 -11.15
CA TRP A 242 29.85 6.92 -10.03
C TRP A 242 29.06 7.38 -8.80
N GLN A 243 29.08 8.68 -8.51
CA GLN A 243 28.29 9.27 -7.42
C GLN A 243 26.78 9.16 -7.70
N ALA A 244 26.37 9.41 -8.96
CA ALA A 244 24.99 9.25 -9.38
C ALA A 244 24.50 7.80 -9.20
N ASP A 245 25.31 6.81 -9.55
CA ASP A 245 24.98 5.38 -9.42
C ASP A 245 24.90 4.95 -7.96
N GLN A 246 25.83 5.36 -7.12
CA GLN A 246 25.79 5.08 -5.68
C GLN A 246 24.55 5.66 -5.01
N ARG A 247 24.22 6.93 -5.30
CA ARG A 247 23.03 7.60 -4.80
C ARG A 247 21.77 6.85 -5.26
N SER A 248 21.65 6.58 -6.53
CA SER A 248 20.52 5.83 -7.11
C SER A 248 20.36 4.46 -6.47
N THR A 249 21.44 3.76 -6.18
CA THR A 249 21.41 2.44 -5.51
C THR A 249 20.92 2.58 -4.07
N ALA A 250 21.43 3.54 -3.31
CA ALA A 250 20.99 3.78 -1.93
C ALA A 250 19.50 4.15 -1.87
N LEU A 251 19.01 5.03 -2.75
CA LEU A 251 17.61 5.41 -2.81
C LEU A 251 16.70 4.23 -3.18
N ARG A 252 17.12 3.37 -4.11
CA ARG A 252 16.38 2.13 -4.46
C ARG A 252 16.26 1.16 -3.28
N GLU A 253 17.30 1.02 -2.46
CA GLU A 253 17.24 0.17 -1.26
C GLU A 253 16.29 0.75 -0.19
N VAL A 254 16.26 2.07 -0.02
CA VAL A 254 15.30 2.73 0.89
C VAL A 254 13.88 2.55 0.39
N ASP A 255 13.60 2.77 -0.91
CA ASP A 255 12.27 2.55 -1.49
C ASP A 255 11.83 1.09 -1.34
N ARG A 256 12.72 0.13 -1.64
CA ARG A 256 12.43 -1.30 -1.46
C ARG A 256 12.04 -1.62 -0.02
N ALA A 257 12.80 -1.14 0.96
CA ALA A 257 12.50 -1.36 2.38
C ALA A 257 11.16 -0.72 2.78
N ALA A 258 10.88 0.48 2.28
CA ALA A 258 9.63 1.19 2.54
C ALA A 258 8.42 0.45 1.93
N ARG A 259 8.49 -0.02 0.68
CA ARG A 259 7.43 -0.80 0.03
C ARG A 259 7.16 -2.12 0.77
N ARG A 260 8.21 -2.84 1.18
CA ARG A 260 8.08 -4.05 2.01
C ARG A 260 7.42 -3.76 3.35
N ALA A 261 7.79 -2.68 4.00
CA ALA A 261 7.21 -2.28 5.28
C ALA A 261 5.73 -1.92 5.16
N MET A 262 5.34 -1.21 4.10
CA MET A 262 3.93 -0.95 3.81
C MET A 262 3.16 -2.25 3.58
N SER A 263 3.69 -3.16 2.78
CA SER A 263 3.07 -4.46 2.52
C SER A 263 2.95 -5.29 3.81
N ALA A 264 3.99 -5.39 4.61
CA ALA A 264 3.97 -6.10 5.90
C ALA A 264 2.96 -5.50 6.89
N ALA A 265 2.79 -4.17 6.87
CA ALA A 265 1.82 -3.50 7.72
C ALA A 265 0.36 -3.80 7.33
N THR A 266 0.12 -4.18 6.08
CA THR A 266 -1.21 -4.57 5.59
C THR A 266 -1.47 -6.07 5.61
N ALA A 267 -0.45 -6.89 5.84
CA ALA A 267 -0.60 -8.34 5.81
C ALA A 267 -1.46 -8.84 6.99
N ARG A 268 -2.52 -9.57 6.65
CA ARG A 268 -3.33 -10.34 7.59
C ARG A 268 -3.46 -11.76 7.06
N TYR A 269 -2.91 -12.69 7.81
CA TYR A 269 -3.01 -14.11 7.53
C TYR A 269 -3.98 -14.74 8.54
N ALA A 270 -4.82 -15.66 8.08
CA ALA A 270 -5.64 -16.48 8.98
C ALA A 270 -4.71 -17.25 9.92
N ALA A 271 -5.10 -17.35 11.20
CA ALA A 271 -4.42 -18.25 12.10
C ALA A 271 -4.45 -19.65 11.48
N GLY A 272 -3.29 -20.31 11.36
CA GLY A 272 -3.24 -21.68 10.89
C GLY A 272 -4.15 -22.55 11.78
N PRO A 273 -4.64 -23.71 11.28
CA PRO A 273 -5.41 -24.64 12.10
C PRO A 273 -4.62 -24.93 13.37
N ASP A 274 -5.28 -24.81 14.50
CA ASP A 274 -4.66 -25.08 15.80
C ASP A 274 -4.14 -26.54 15.79
N PRO A 275 -2.83 -26.75 15.97
CA PRO A 275 -2.27 -28.11 15.97
C PRO A 275 -2.90 -29.01 17.02
N SER A 276 -3.64 -28.49 18.00
CA SER A 276 -4.40 -29.25 18.98
C SER A 276 -5.69 -29.86 18.43
N THR A 277 -6.19 -29.42 17.27
CA THR A 277 -7.41 -29.96 16.62
C THR A 277 -7.15 -31.12 15.65
N LEU A 278 -5.87 -31.49 15.47
CA LEU A 278 -5.43 -32.62 14.59
C LEU A 278 -5.16 -33.91 15.38
N ARG A 279 -5.80 -34.13 16.52
CA ARG A 279 -5.74 -35.37 17.29
C ARG A 279 -7.04 -36.16 17.19
#